data_09fdaa56f057fd93104428cc641267cc
#
_entry.id   09fdaa56f057fd93104428cc641267cc
#
_cell.length_a   1.000
_cell.length_b   1.000
_cell.length_c   1.000
_cell.angle_alpha   90.00
_cell.angle_beta   90.00
_cell.angle_gamma   90.00
#
_symmetry.space_group_name_H-M   'P 1'
#
loop_
_entity.id
_entity.type
_entity.pdbx_description
1 polymer ?
#
loop_
_entity_poly.entity_id
_entity_poly.type
_entity_poly.pdbx_seq_one_letter_code
_entity_poly.pdbx_strand_id
1 'polypeptide(L)'
;FFGLRGMQRWLKFDLLPGQSSQERTYLGGLLSLLSLFLAFCLLFAEFSDYMTVTVDNQLVVDTDRHDQMEIRFNITFPRLPCAFMSIDALDIAGTVQLDVNSTVYKQRLDTRGGRIRKTMEPEETKLQSEMQLEAKKDDVPVPQNVNGCGTCYGAESATRKCCETCEDIRQAYREKGWSFSNARNMAQCINEGYMEKLLAQKNEGCRIFGSVSVDQVGGNFHISPGTSYATAHGHFHDTSTFDYDQEFDLSHEIHSLSFGDDSYLGHTNPLDGMKRNTDAKNSLYQYFI
;
A
#
# COMPACT_ATOMS: atom_id res chain seq x y z
N PHE A 1 -38.39 38.74 -28.55
CA PHE A 1 -38.44 39.54 -29.80
C PHE A 1 -37.35 40.63 -29.79
N PHE A 2 -36.13 40.27 -29.53
CA PHE A 2 -34.95 41.12 -29.74
C PHE A 2 -33.82 40.21 -30.19
N GLY A 3 -33.52 40.15 -31.46
CA GLY A 3 -32.36 39.33 -31.83
C GLY A 3 -32.07 39.14 -33.31
N LEU A 4 -33.00 39.40 -34.20
CA LEU A 4 -32.78 39.06 -35.61
C LEU A 4 -32.43 40.25 -36.52
N ARG A 5 -32.53 41.49 -36.04
CA ARG A 5 -32.15 42.65 -36.83
C ARG A 5 -30.70 43.11 -36.66
N GLY A 6 -29.99 42.63 -35.64
CA GLY A 6 -28.58 42.98 -35.41
C GLY A 6 -27.61 42.16 -36.27
N MET A 7 -27.94 40.91 -36.54
CA MET A 7 -27.04 39.98 -37.26
C MET A 7 -26.92 40.24 -38.76
N GLN A 8 -27.93 40.86 -39.36
CA GLN A 8 -27.86 41.27 -40.80
C GLN A 8 -26.99 42.50 -41.08
N ARG A 9 -26.61 43.26 -40.04
CA ARG A 9 -25.75 44.41 -40.19
C ARG A 9 -24.27 44.07 -40.19
N TRP A 10 -23.88 42.96 -39.59
CA TRP A 10 -22.48 42.48 -39.55
C TRP A 10 -22.05 41.82 -40.87
N LEU A 11 -22.99 41.25 -41.62
CA LEU A 11 -22.73 40.64 -42.93
C LEU A 11 -22.56 41.63 -44.07
N LYS A 12 -22.72 42.96 -43.82
CA LYS A 12 -22.53 44.02 -44.82
C LYS A 12 -21.28 44.90 -44.53
N PHE A 13 -20.36 44.42 -43.70
CA PHE A 13 -19.10 45.12 -43.53
C PHE A 13 -18.13 44.66 -44.61
N ASP A 14 -18.36 45.15 -45.84
CA ASP A 14 -17.42 45.11 -46.92
C ASP A 14 -16.39 46.18 -46.66
N LEU A 15 -15.28 45.82 -45.99
CA LEU A 15 -14.17 46.75 -45.68
C LEU A 15 -13.26 47.05 -46.88
N LEU A 16 -13.60 46.52 -48.04
CA LEU A 16 -12.83 46.75 -49.26
C LEU A 16 -13.68 47.50 -50.27
N PRO A 17 -13.27 48.71 -50.72
CA PRO A 17 -13.93 49.38 -51.81
C PRO A 17 -13.81 48.52 -53.05
N GLY A 18 -14.96 48.16 -53.61
CA GLY A 18 -15.03 47.34 -54.81
C GLY A 18 -14.22 47.91 -55.97
N GLN A 19 -13.26 47.16 -56.29
CA GLN A 19 -12.59 47.00 -57.61
C GLN A 19 -11.24 46.34 -57.38
N SER A 20 -11.25 45.05 -57.26
CA SER A 20 -10.13 44.28 -57.75
C SER A 20 -10.69 43.11 -58.54
N SER A 21 -10.28 42.97 -59.76
CA SER A 21 -10.43 41.76 -60.52
C SER A 21 -9.88 40.61 -59.69
N GLN A 22 -10.80 39.84 -59.08
CA GLN A 22 -10.45 38.65 -58.33
C GLN A 22 -9.88 37.65 -59.33
N GLU A 23 -8.58 37.73 -59.61
CA GLU A 23 -7.90 36.67 -60.33
C GLU A 23 -7.88 35.43 -59.43
N ARG A 24 -8.73 34.49 -59.79
CA ARG A 24 -8.82 33.19 -59.11
C ARG A 24 -7.55 32.41 -59.45
N THR A 25 -6.57 32.45 -58.55
CA THR A 25 -5.33 31.68 -58.67
C THR A 25 -5.51 30.35 -57.94
N TYR A 26 -5.05 29.28 -58.54
CA TYR A 26 -5.03 27.94 -57.89
C TYR A 26 -4.30 27.98 -56.55
N LEU A 27 -3.21 28.78 -56.43
CA LEU A 27 -2.47 28.95 -55.21
C LEU A 27 -3.29 29.60 -54.10
N GLY A 28 -4.11 30.62 -54.41
CA GLY A 28 -4.99 31.26 -53.45
C GLY A 28 -6.09 30.32 -52.94
N GLY A 29 -6.64 29.48 -53.83
CA GLY A 29 -7.59 28.44 -53.45
C GLY A 29 -7.00 27.40 -52.54
N LEU A 30 -5.77 26.94 -52.81
CA LEU A 30 -5.03 25.99 -51.98
C LEU A 30 -4.73 26.55 -50.60
N LEU A 31 -4.26 27.80 -50.53
CA LEU A 31 -4.01 28.48 -49.23
C LEU A 31 -5.30 28.67 -48.42
N SER A 32 -6.39 29.00 -49.06
CA SER A 32 -7.70 29.12 -48.37
C SER A 32 -8.17 27.78 -47.80
N LEU A 33 -8.01 26.70 -48.54
CA LEU A 33 -8.37 25.36 -48.06
C LEU A 33 -7.44 24.93 -46.89
N LEU A 34 -6.14 25.24 -47.01
CA LEU A 34 -5.17 24.94 -45.95
C LEU A 34 -5.50 25.73 -44.66
N SER A 35 -5.83 27.02 -44.79
CA SER A 35 -6.21 27.84 -43.63
C SER A 35 -7.51 27.38 -42.98
N LEU A 36 -8.50 26.95 -43.79
CA LEU A 36 -9.74 26.41 -43.29
C LEU A 36 -9.50 25.08 -42.54
N PHE A 37 -8.65 24.23 -43.09
CA PHE A 37 -8.25 22.98 -42.45
C PHE A 37 -7.55 23.21 -41.13
N LEU A 38 -6.58 24.14 -41.09
CA LEU A 38 -5.88 24.51 -39.86
C LEU A 38 -6.83 25.07 -38.80
N ALA A 39 -7.77 25.96 -39.22
CA ALA A 39 -8.77 26.50 -38.32
C ALA A 39 -9.70 25.40 -37.75
N PHE A 40 -10.05 24.43 -38.55
CA PHE A 40 -10.84 23.29 -38.10
C PHE A 40 -10.05 22.41 -37.12
N CYS A 41 -8.78 22.12 -37.40
CA CYS A 41 -7.93 21.37 -36.47
C CYS A 41 -7.76 22.08 -35.13
N LEU A 42 -7.57 23.39 -35.12
CA LEU A 42 -7.47 24.19 -33.91
C LEU A 42 -8.78 24.18 -33.12
N LEU A 43 -9.93 24.38 -33.79
CA LEU A 43 -11.22 24.30 -33.14
C LEU A 43 -11.48 22.92 -32.54
N PHE A 44 -11.08 21.87 -33.24
CA PHE A 44 -11.24 20.51 -32.74
C PHE A 44 -10.34 20.25 -31.53
N ALA A 45 -9.09 20.73 -31.55
CA ALA A 45 -8.16 20.62 -30.43
C ALA A 45 -8.69 21.35 -29.18
N GLU A 46 -9.15 22.60 -29.34
CA GLU A 46 -9.73 23.38 -28.24
C GLU A 46 -11.03 22.74 -27.72
N PHE A 47 -11.87 22.21 -28.60
CA PHE A 47 -13.07 21.51 -28.19
C PHE A 47 -12.75 20.23 -27.43
N SER A 48 -11.72 19.49 -27.86
CA SER A 48 -11.25 18.29 -27.16
C SER A 48 -10.72 18.64 -25.77
N ASP A 49 -9.92 19.71 -25.68
CA ASP A 49 -9.40 20.19 -24.39
C ASP A 49 -10.51 20.67 -23.45
N TYR A 50 -11.48 21.39 -23.99
CA TYR A 50 -12.67 21.83 -23.22
C TYR A 50 -13.50 20.66 -22.67
N MET A 51 -13.54 19.53 -23.39
CA MET A 51 -14.25 18.33 -22.95
C MET A 51 -13.45 17.49 -21.95
N THR A 52 -12.15 17.75 -21.77
CA THR A 52 -11.34 17.05 -20.77
C THR A 52 -11.55 17.68 -19.40
N VAL A 53 -11.90 16.84 -18.44
CA VAL A 53 -11.99 17.27 -17.04
C VAL A 53 -10.56 17.32 -16.47
N THR A 54 -10.08 18.53 -16.18
CA THR A 54 -8.81 18.72 -15.46
C THR A 54 -9.11 18.84 -13.97
N VAL A 55 -8.45 18.01 -13.18
CA VAL A 55 -8.53 18.06 -11.72
C VAL A 55 -7.47 19.04 -11.22
N ASP A 56 -7.90 20.14 -10.61
CA ASP A 56 -7.00 21.08 -9.96
C ASP A 56 -6.96 20.76 -8.46
N ASN A 57 -5.83 20.28 -7.98
CA ASN A 57 -5.63 19.94 -6.58
C ASN A 57 -5.31 21.19 -5.79
N GLN A 58 -6.24 21.63 -4.95
CA GLN A 58 -6.03 22.75 -4.05
C GLN A 58 -5.77 22.23 -2.64
N LEU A 59 -4.65 22.65 -2.07
CA LEU A 59 -4.32 22.38 -0.68
C LEU A 59 -5.11 23.38 0.20
N VAL A 60 -6.08 22.85 0.94
CA VAL A 60 -6.86 23.65 1.90
C VAL A 60 -6.51 23.17 3.30
N VAL A 61 -6.30 24.12 4.22
CA VAL A 61 -6.12 23.76 5.64
C VAL A 61 -7.49 23.39 6.18
N ASP A 62 -7.63 22.12 6.56
CA ASP A 62 -8.82 21.66 7.25
C ASP A 62 -8.79 22.21 8.69
N THR A 63 -9.83 22.96 9.05
CA THR A 63 -10.02 23.49 10.41
C THR A 63 -10.86 22.56 11.27
N ASP A 64 -11.52 21.59 10.67
CA ASP A 64 -12.31 20.60 11.37
C ASP A 64 -11.38 19.49 11.90
N ARG A 65 -11.28 19.43 13.21
CA ARG A 65 -10.41 18.48 13.89
C ARG A 65 -11.05 17.10 13.87
N HIS A 66 -10.74 16.30 12.88
CA HIS A 66 -11.03 14.87 12.90
C HIS A 66 -9.90 14.18 13.66
N ASP A 67 -10.26 13.37 14.65
CA ASP A 67 -9.25 12.73 15.50
C ASP A 67 -8.49 11.62 14.77
N GLN A 68 -9.10 10.99 13.75
CA GLN A 68 -8.52 9.87 13.02
C GLN A 68 -8.79 9.93 11.52
N MET A 69 -7.85 9.39 10.75
CA MET A 69 -7.94 9.18 9.31
C MET A 69 -7.88 7.68 9.01
N GLU A 70 -8.76 7.20 8.14
CA GLU A 70 -8.73 5.81 7.68
C GLU A 70 -7.86 5.67 6.44
N ILE A 71 -6.89 4.75 6.48
CA ILE A 71 -6.09 4.33 5.32
C ILE A 71 -6.67 3.01 4.84
N ARG A 72 -7.25 2.99 3.64
CA ARG A 72 -7.76 1.77 2.99
C ARG A 72 -6.79 1.31 1.92
N PHE A 73 -6.45 0.04 1.93
CA PHE A 73 -5.48 -0.51 1.00
C PHE A 73 -5.84 -1.91 0.53
N ASN A 74 -5.33 -2.23 -0.66
CA ASN A 74 -5.43 -3.55 -1.27
C ASN A 74 -4.21 -3.73 -2.18
N ILE A 75 -3.24 -4.48 -1.70
CA ILE A 75 -1.92 -4.59 -2.33
C ILE A 75 -1.55 -6.07 -2.41
N THR A 76 -1.00 -6.48 -3.55
CA THR A 76 -0.53 -7.84 -3.80
C THR A 76 0.98 -7.86 -3.94
N PHE A 77 1.64 -8.75 -3.21
CA PHE A 77 3.06 -9.07 -3.31
C PHE A 77 3.18 -10.50 -3.85
N PRO A 78 3.52 -10.68 -5.14
CA PRO A 78 3.49 -12.00 -5.77
C PRO A 78 4.54 -12.98 -5.25
N ARG A 79 5.63 -12.47 -4.66
CA ARG A 79 6.80 -13.26 -4.26
C ARG A 79 7.22 -13.04 -2.81
N LEU A 80 6.38 -12.42 -2.01
CA LEU A 80 6.62 -12.23 -0.59
C LEU A 80 5.52 -12.92 0.21
N PRO A 81 5.83 -13.99 0.97
CA PRO A 81 4.84 -14.73 1.74
C PRO A 81 4.20 -13.91 2.86
N CYS A 82 2.94 -14.19 3.15
CA CYS A 82 2.18 -13.50 4.18
C CYS A 82 2.81 -13.60 5.59
N ALA A 83 3.42 -14.74 5.90
CA ALA A 83 4.09 -14.94 7.19
C ALA A 83 5.29 -14.01 7.41
N PHE A 84 5.84 -13.44 6.33
CA PHE A 84 7.03 -12.60 6.35
C PHE A 84 6.73 -11.11 6.31
N MET A 85 5.46 -10.73 6.30
CA MET A 85 5.05 -9.33 6.15
C MET A 85 4.55 -8.75 7.46
N SER A 86 5.00 -7.56 7.77
CA SER A 86 4.43 -6.68 8.79
C SER A 86 3.87 -5.41 8.15
N ILE A 87 2.90 -4.84 8.86
CA ILE A 87 2.25 -3.57 8.51
C ILE A 87 2.37 -2.67 9.73
N ASP A 88 2.90 -1.48 9.54
CA ASP A 88 3.11 -0.54 10.62
C ASP A 88 2.74 0.88 10.16
N ALA A 89 2.08 1.61 11.04
CA ALA A 89 1.86 3.04 10.89
C ALA A 89 2.67 3.76 11.97
N LEU A 90 3.48 4.72 11.55
CA LEU A 90 4.34 5.50 12.43
C LEU A 90 3.98 6.97 12.32
N ASP A 91 3.96 7.67 13.43
CA ASP A 91 3.91 9.13 13.45
C ASP A 91 5.28 9.75 13.10
N ILE A 92 5.36 11.08 13.03
CA ILE A 92 6.61 11.80 12.78
C ILE A 92 7.64 11.62 13.91
N ALA A 93 7.21 11.21 15.10
CA ALA A 93 8.10 10.90 16.23
C ALA A 93 8.64 9.46 16.15
N GLY A 94 8.18 8.65 15.17
CA GLY A 94 8.53 7.25 15.04
C GLY A 94 7.81 6.34 16.03
N THR A 95 6.74 6.85 16.66
CA THR A 95 5.90 6.05 17.55
C THR A 95 4.93 5.21 16.73
N VAL A 96 4.88 3.92 17.01
CA VAL A 96 3.98 3.01 16.31
C VAL A 96 2.55 3.26 16.75
N GLN A 97 1.71 3.64 15.81
CA GLN A 97 0.25 3.79 16.00
C GLN A 97 -0.44 2.45 15.72
N LEU A 98 -0.17 1.44 16.55
CA LEU A 98 -0.78 0.10 16.40
C LEU A 98 -2.13 -0.02 17.10
N ASP A 99 -2.57 1.05 17.72
CA ASP A 99 -3.83 1.00 18.44
C ASP A 99 -4.98 1.37 17.52
N VAL A 100 -5.99 0.56 17.61
CA VAL A 100 -7.37 0.90 17.33
C VAL A 100 -7.87 0.47 15.94
N ASN A 101 -8.88 -0.36 15.93
CA ASN A 101 -9.83 -0.62 14.83
C ASN A 101 -9.23 -0.95 13.44
N SER A 102 -8.02 -1.49 13.40
CA SER A 102 -7.48 -1.95 12.14
C SER A 102 -8.10 -3.29 11.73
N THR A 103 -8.74 -3.30 10.57
CA THR A 103 -9.26 -4.53 9.98
C THR A 103 -8.36 -4.94 8.82
N VAL A 104 -7.28 -5.63 9.11
CA VAL A 104 -6.31 -6.08 8.12
C VAL A 104 -6.47 -7.56 7.84
N TYR A 105 -6.52 -7.90 6.57
CA TYR A 105 -6.61 -9.28 6.11
C TYR A 105 -5.40 -9.62 5.26
N LYS A 106 -4.84 -10.80 5.48
CA LYS A 106 -3.78 -11.40 4.66
C LYS A 106 -4.34 -12.60 3.93
N GLN A 107 -4.12 -12.68 2.63
CA GLN A 107 -4.54 -13.80 1.79
C GLN A 107 -3.33 -14.42 1.12
N ARG A 108 -3.06 -15.68 1.42
CA ARG A 108 -1.98 -16.46 0.81
C ARG A 108 -2.28 -16.73 -0.66
N LEU A 109 -1.28 -16.53 -1.49
CA LEU A 109 -1.33 -16.76 -2.93
C LEU A 109 -0.30 -17.82 -3.33
N ASP A 110 -0.68 -18.69 -4.27
CA ASP A 110 0.25 -19.63 -4.87
C ASP A 110 1.22 -18.92 -5.84
N THR A 111 2.18 -19.64 -6.37
CA THR A 111 3.17 -19.14 -7.34
C THR A 111 2.56 -18.62 -8.64
N ARG A 112 1.27 -18.89 -8.90
CA ARG A 112 0.53 -18.42 -10.07
C ARG A 112 -0.41 -17.26 -9.75
N GLY A 113 -0.42 -16.79 -8.49
CA GLY A 113 -1.33 -15.75 -8.01
C GLY A 113 -2.73 -16.28 -7.64
N GLY A 114 -2.94 -17.60 -7.63
CA GLY A 114 -4.17 -18.22 -7.19
C GLY A 114 -4.30 -18.22 -5.67
N ARG A 115 -5.53 -18.14 -5.16
CA ARG A 115 -5.79 -18.15 -3.71
C ARG A 115 -5.61 -19.57 -3.16
N ILE A 116 -4.75 -19.73 -2.16
CA ILE A 116 -4.49 -21.06 -1.54
C ILE A 116 -5.65 -21.46 -0.63
N ARG A 117 -6.26 -20.52 0.08
CA ARG A 117 -7.45 -20.74 0.92
C ARG A 117 -8.58 -19.80 0.56
N LYS A 118 -9.82 -20.32 0.63
CA LYS A 118 -11.03 -19.51 0.38
C LYS A 118 -11.43 -18.65 1.56
N THR A 119 -10.97 -18.94 2.77
CA THR A 119 -11.37 -18.24 4.00
C THR A 119 -10.41 -17.09 4.26
N MET A 120 -10.95 -15.90 4.36
CA MET A 120 -10.26 -14.70 4.82
C MET A 120 -10.36 -14.66 6.33
N GLU A 121 -9.28 -14.42 7.01
CA GLU A 121 -9.27 -14.28 8.46
C GLU A 121 -8.51 -13.00 8.85
N PRO A 122 -8.92 -12.31 9.95
CA PRO A 122 -8.22 -11.13 10.46
C PRO A 122 -6.78 -11.46 10.87
N GLU A 123 -5.89 -10.50 10.72
CA GLU A 123 -4.44 -10.68 10.97
C GLU A 123 -4.14 -11.16 12.39
N GLU A 124 -4.85 -10.63 13.39
CA GLU A 124 -4.59 -10.97 14.80
C GLU A 124 -4.93 -12.41 15.19
N THR A 125 -5.95 -13.00 14.53
CA THR A 125 -6.46 -14.32 14.93
C THR A 125 -5.64 -15.47 14.34
N LYS A 126 -4.80 -15.22 13.35
CA LYS A 126 -4.29 -16.24 12.47
C LYS A 126 -2.94 -16.81 12.73
N LEU A 127 -2.01 -16.01 13.21
CA LEU A 127 -0.71 -16.57 13.59
C LEU A 127 -0.90 -17.63 14.67
N GLN A 128 -1.96 -17.46 15.50
CA GLN A 128 -2.31 -18.44 16.53
C GLN A 128 -3.10 -19.64 15.98
N SER A 129 -4.04 -19.47 15.06
CA SER A 129 -4.88 -20.57 14.59
C SER A 129 -4.23 -21.44 13.51
N GLU A 130 -3.39 -20.88 12.65
CA GLU A 130 -2.63 -21.66 11.66
C GLU A 130 -1.46 -22.43 12.29
N MET A 131 -0.95 -21.98 13.44
CA MET A 131 0.04 -22.72 14.21
C MET A 131 -0.54 -23.94 14.92
N GLN A 132 -1.86 -24.07 15.06
CA GLN A 132 -2.51 -25.22 15.65
C GLN A 132 -2.74 -26.40 14.68
N LEU A 133 -2.53 -26.20 13.36
CA LEU A 133 -2.67 -27.27 12.37
C LEU A 133 -1.43 -28.16 12.34
N GLU A 134 -1.53 -29.29 13.05
CA GLU A 134 -0.73 -30.51 12.89
C GLU A 134 0.79 -30.33 12.63
N ALA A 135 1.48 -29.64 13.52
CA ALA A 135 2.92 -29.80 13.62
C ALA A 135 3.20 -31.17 14.26
N LYS A 136 4.10 -31.94 13.64
CA LYS A 136 4.76 -33.07 14.27
C LYS A 136 5.36 -32.54 15.58
N LYS A 137 4.80 -32.93 16.71
CA LYS A 137 5.32 -32.54 18.02
C LYS A 137 6.65 -33.26 18.21
N ASP A 138 7.73 -32.54 18.03
CA ASP A 138 9.02 -32.94 18.59
C ASP A 138 8.93 -32.60 20.08
N ASP A 139 8.88 -33.62 20.94
CA ASP A 139 8.84 -33.43 22.40
C ASP A 139 10.22 -33.00 22.94
N VAL A 140 10.65 -31.80 22.60
CA VAL A 140 11.84 -31.19 23.17
C VAL A 140 11.49 -30.65 24.58
N PRO A 141 12.21 -31.06 25.64
CA PRO A 141 11.89 -30.56 26.97
C PRO A 141 12.03 -29.05 27.06
N VAL A 142 10.94 -28.38 27.46
CA VAL A 142 10.93 -26.93 27.63
C VAL A 142 11.69 -26.59 28.91
N PRO A 143 12.77 -25.78 28.84
CA PRO A 143 13.49 -25.35 30.03
C PRO A 143 12.55 -24.54 30.94
N GLN A 144 12.57 -24.87 32.23
CA GLN A 144 11.80 -24.14 33.23
C GLN A 144 12.59 -22.95 33.77
N ASN A 145 11.88 -21.85 34.01
CA ASN A 145 12.42 -20.70 34.68
C ASN A 145 12.36 -20.86 36.24
N VAL A 146 12.80 -19.86 36.96
CA VAL A 146 12.77 -19.84 38.44
C VAL A 146 11.36 -19.94 39.04
N ASN A 147 10.31 -19.72 38.25
CA ASN A 147 8.93 -19.82 38.68
C ASN A 147 8.32 -21.20 38.39
N GLY A 148 9.08 -22.15 37.85
CA GLY A 148 8.64 -23.50 37.54
C GLY A 148 7.73 -23.60 36.29
N CYS A 149 7.78 -22.62 35.41
CA CYS A 149 7.06 -22.60 34.12
C CYS A 149 8.04 -22.36 32.97
N GLY A 150 7.54 -22.41 31.72
CA GLY A 150 8.36 -22.25 30.52
C GLY A 150 9.16 -20.95 30.55
N THR A 151 10.47 -21.04 30.20
CA THR A 151 11.33 -19.87 30.13
C THR A 151 11.02 -18.99 28.94
N CYS A 152 11.18 -17.66 29.11
CA CYS A 152 11.18 -16.69 28.02
C CYS A 152 12.61 -16.38 27.52
N TYR A 153 13.60 -17.21 27.87
CA TYR A 153 15.02 -17.07 27.50
C TYR A 153 15.63 -15.71 27.88
N GLY A 154 15.29 -15.22 29.07
CA GLY A 154 15.78 -13.94 29.60
C GLY A 154 14.90 -12.75 29.32
N ALA A 155 13.84 -12.93 28.52
CA ALA A 155 12.88 -11.86 28.22
C ALA A 155 11.75 -11.76 29.25
N GLU A 156 11.82 -12.47 30.37
CA GLU A 156 10.85 -12.36 31.45
C GLU A 156 10.70 -10.90 31.92
N SER A 157 9.47 -10.51 32.23
CA SER A 157 9.14 -9.18 32.77
C SER A 157 8.24 -9.29 33.99
N ALA A 158 7.97 -8.16 34.63
CA ALA A 158 7.04 -8.13 35.77
C ALA A 158 5.61 -8.56 35.35
N THR A 159 5.24 -8.26 34.10
CA THR A 159 3.92 -8.59 33.51
C THR A 159 3.89 -9.98 32.90
N ARG A 160 5.02 -10.47 32.35
CA ARG A 160 5.15 -11.77 31.69
C ARG A 160 6.26 -12.60 32.33
N LYS A 161 5.89 -13.46 33.24
CA LYS A 161 6.83 -14.30 34.01
C LYS A 161 7.10 -15.66 33.35
N CYS A 162 6.21 -16.11 32.47
CA CYS A 162 6.22 -17.42 31.86
C CYS A 162 5.95 -17.32 30.35
N CYS A 163 6.55 -18.20 29.56
CA CYS A 163 6.33 -18.36 28.14
C CYS A 163 6.13 -19.84 27.84
N GLU A 164 4.89 -20.24 27.60
CA GLU A 164 4.54 -21.62 27.31
C GLU A 164 4.52 -21.90 25.80
N THR A 165 4.32 -20.89 24.99
CA THR A 165 4.24 -20.97 23.55
C THR A 165 5.38 -20.19 22.86
N CYS A 166 5.65 -20.50 21.60
CA CYS A 166 6.58 -19.74 20.77
C CYS A 166 6.14 -18.28 20.63
N GLU A 167 4.82 -18.05 20.54
CA GLU A 167 4.26 -16.70 20.47
C GLU A 167 4.48 -15.92 21.76
N ASP A 168 4.35 -16.53 22.91
CA ASP A 168 4.65 -15.88 24.20
C ASP A 168 6.11 -15.38 24.25
N ILE A 169 7.05 -16.19 23.76
CA ILE A 169 8.47 -15.78 23.69
C ILE A 169 8.64 -14.62 22.73
N ARG A 170 8.02 -14.71 21.54
CA ARG A 170 8.10 -13.66 20.53
C ARG A 170 7.58 -12.33 21.07
N GLN A 171 6.45 -12.37 21.78
CA GLN A 171 5.88 -11.18 22.40
C GLN A 171 6.76 -10.65 23.54
N ALA A 172 7.34 -11.53 24.38
CA ALA A 172 8.29 -11.11 25.42
C ALA A 172 9.53 -10.41 24.83
N TYR A 173 10.07 -10.93 23.73
CA TYR A 173 11.18 -10.32 23.00
C TYR A 173 10.80 -8.96 22.43
N ARG A 174 9.58 -8.85 21.83
CA ARG A 174 9.05 -7.57 21.32
C ARG A 174 8.93 -6.53 22.43
N GLU A 175 8.39 -6.91 23.61
CA GLU A 175 8.27 -6.02 24.78
C GLU A 175 9.63 -5.53 25.30
N LYS A 176 10.69 -6.32 25.11
CA LYS A 176 12.08 -5.94 25.44
C LYS A 176 12.80 -5.18 24.31
N GLY A 177 12.20 -5.08 23.12
CA GLY A 177 12.87 -4.56 21.94
C GLY A 177 14.03 -5.44 21.46
N TRP A 178 13.93 -6.76 21.64
CA TRP A 178 14.93 -7.72 21.23
C TRP A 178 14.58 -8.40 19.91
N SER A 179 15.62 -8.69 19.11
CA SER A 179 15.46 -9.49 17.88
C SER A 179 15.12 -10.94 18.23
N PHE A 180 14.16 -11.52 17.49
CA PHE A 180 13.70 -12.89 17.66
C PHE A 180 14.45 -13.86 16.71
N SER A 181 15.78 -13.78 16.65
CA SER A 181 16.64 -14.53 15.71
C SER A 181 16.82 -16.00 16.05
N ASN A 182 16.67 -16.38 17.33
CA ASN A 182 17.00 -17.72 17.83
C ASN A 182 15.82 -18.68 17.91
N ALA A 183 14.71 -18.44 17.21
CA ALA A 183 13.51 -19.29 17.24
C ALA A 183 13.82 -20.78 16.99
N ARG A 184 14.83 -21.07 16.15
CA ARG A 184 15.28 -22.44 15.84
C ARG A 184 15.81 -23.22 17.03
N ASN A 185 16.26 -22.54 18.09
CA ASN A 185 16.88 -23.13 19.28
C ASN A 185 15.97 -23.06 20.52
N MET A 186 14.75 -22.54 20.36
CA MET A 186 13.79 -22.42 21.44
C MET A 186 12.84 -23.60 21.45
N ALA A 187 12.82 -24.35 22.54
CA ALA A 187 12.09 -25.61 22.64
C ALA A 187 10.59 -25.47 22.30
N GLN A 188 9.94 -24.39 22.78
CA GLN A 188 8.54 -24.13 22.48
C GLN A 188 8.34 -23.94 20.97
N CYS A 189 9.23 -23.21 20.28
CA CYS A 189 9.13 -22.98 18.84
C CYS A 189 9.42 -24.24 18.02
N ILE A 190 10.32 -25.08 18.48
CA ILE A 190 10.60 -26.39 17.86
C ILE A 190 9.36 -27.29 17.99
N ASN A 191 8.82 -27.40 19.21
CA ASN A 191 7.65 -28.23 19.48
C ASN A 191 6.40 -27.82 18.70
N GLU A 192 6.28 -26.53 18.39
CA GLU A 192 5.18 -26.00 17.57
C GLU A 192 5.45 -26.04 16.06
N GLY A 193 6.64 -26.47 15.63
CA GLY A 193 7.04 -26.46 14.24
C GLY A 193 7.00 -25.05 13.60
N TYR A 194 7.39 -24.03 14.36
CA TYR A 194 7.31 -22.65 13.94
C TYR A 194 8.11 -22.37 12.65
N MET A 195 9.35 -22.86 12.60
CA MET A 195 10.23 -22.65 11.46
C MET A 195 9.74 -23.42 10.22
N GLU A 196 9.23 -24.63 10.39
CA GLU A 196 8.69 -25.47 9.31
C GLU A 196 7.48 -24.78 8.64
N LYS A 197 6.63 -24.18 9.45
CA LYS A 197 5.45 -23.44 8.96
C LYS A 197 5.84 -22.19 8.18
N LEU A 198 6.85 -21.46 8.65
CA LEU A 198 7.40 -20.31 7.93
C LEU A 198 8.02 -20.73 6.59
N LEU A 199 8.85 -21.78 6.60
CA LEU A 199 9.54 -22.27 5.42
C LEU A 199 8.57 -22.88 4.39
N ALA A 200 7.47 -23.47 4.83
CA ALA A 200 6.43 -23.99 3.96
C ALA A 200 5.79 -22.90 3.06
N GLN A 201 5.82 -21.65 3.51
CA GLN A 201 5.30 -20.51 2.74
C GLN A 201 6.34 -19.83 1.85
N LYS A 202 7.58 -20.29 1.83
CA LYS A 202 8.73 -19.62 1.18
C LYS A 202 8.50 -19.19 -0.27
N ASN A 203 7.70 -19.95 -1.03
CA ASN A 203 7.45 -19.71 -2.46
C ASN A 203 6.07 -19.12 -2.73
N GLU A 204 5.40 -18.61 -1.70
CA GLU A 204 4.06 -18.04 -1.84
C GLU A 204 4.11 -16.54 -2.03
N GLY A 205 3.01 -16.01 -2.51
CA GLY A 205 2.73 -14.58 -2.49
C GLY A 205 1.72 -14.22 -1.41
N CYS A 206 1.53 -12.93 -1.19
CA CYS A 206 0.58 -12.39 -0.26
C CYS A 206 -0.23 -11.26 -0.87
N ARG A 207 -1.53 -11.27 -0.67
CA ARG A 207 -2.41 -10.14 -0.87
C ARG A 207 -2.84 -9.62 0.49
N ILE A 208 -2.57 -8.36 0.76
CA ILE A 208 -2.99 -7.67 1.97
C ILE A 208 -4.02 -6.62 1.62
N PHE A 209 -5.09 -6.56 2.39
CA PHE A 209 -6.16 -5.60 2.17
C PHE A 209 -6.92 -5.34 3.46
N GLY A 210 -7.53 -4.17 3.52
CA GLY A 210 -8.28 -3.75 4.69
C GLY A 210 -8.14 -2.26 4.95
N SER A 211 -8.35 -1.88 6.20
CA SER A 211 -8.24 -0.50 6.64
C SER A 211 -7.51 -0.38 7.98
N VAL A 212 -6.79 0.72 8.13
CA VAL A 212 -6.09 1.11 9.35
C VAL A 212 -6.47 2.52 9.69
N SER A 213 -6.92 2.75 10.93
CA SER A 213 -7.18 4.09 11.44
C SER A 213 -5.90 4.65 12.09
N VAL A 214 -5.51 5.84 11.69
CA VAL A 214 -4.33 6.55 12.19
C VAL A 214 -4.72 7.96 12.62
N ASP A 215 -3.96 8.55 13.52
CA ASP A 215 -4.16 9.96 13.87
C ASP A 215 -3.82 10.85 12.68
N GLN A 216 -4.56 11.95 12.53
CA GLN A 216 -4.33 12.95 11.46
C GLN A 216 -3.07 13.79 11.72
N VAL A 217 -1.92 13.12 11.79
CA VAL A 217 -0.61 13.77 11.90
C VAL A 217 0.29 13.24 10.81
N GLY A 218 1.29 14.02 10.42
CA GLY A 218 2.29 13.51 9.47
C GLY A 218 2.89 12.20 9.96
N GLY A 219 3.14 11.26 9.06
CA GLY A 219 3.63 9.94 9.42
C GLY A 219 4.01 9.10 8.24
N ASN A 220 4.29 7.83 8.50
CA ASN A 220 4.66 6.85 7.50
C ASN A 220 3.82 5.58 7.67
N PHE A 221 3.32 5.05 6.57
CA PHE A 221 2.66 3.76 6.50
C PHE A 221 3.62 2.76 5.84
N HIS A 222 4.01 1.73 6.57
CA HIS A 222 5.01 0.76 6.12
C HIS A 222 4.41 -0.61 5.91
N ILE A 223 4.78 -1.24 4.81
CA ILE A 223 4.58 -2.66 4.55
C ILE A 223 5.96 -3.24 4.27
N SER A 224 6.48 -4.05 5.18
CA SER A 224 7.85 -4.54 5.10
C SER A 224 8.00 -6.00 5.47
N PRO A 225 9.05 -6.66 4.98
CA PRO A 225 9.39 -8.00 5.44
C PRO A 225 9.95 -7.95 6.87
N GLY A 226 9.68 -9.00 7.63
CA GLY A 226 10.14 -9.16 8.99
C GLY A 226 9.09 -8.87 10.06
N THR A 227 9.45 -9.11 11.30
CA THR A 227 8.60 -8.79 12.45
C THR A 227 8.96 -7.41 12.97
N SER A 228 7.98 -6.53 13.09
CA SER A 228 8.22 -5.18 13.59
C SER A 228 8.38 -5.17 15.12
N TYR A 229 9.29 -4.36 15.61
CA TYR A 229 9.44 -4.07 17.03
C TYR A 229 9.97 -2.65 17.24
N ALA A 230 9.56 -2.04 18.35
CA ALA A 230 10.00 -0.72 18.74
C ALA A 230 11.04 -0.79 19.86
N THR A 231 12.05 0.04 19.78
CA THR A 231 13.06 0.24 20.83
C THR A 231 13.09 1.71 21.23
N ALA A 232 13.84 2.04 22.28
CA ALA A 232 14.08 3.44 22.66
C ALA A 232 14.82 4.25 21.57
N HIS A 233 15.42 3.58 20.58
CA HIS A 233 16.18 4.20 19.50
C HIS A 233 15.44 4.23 18.16
N GLY A 234 14.21 3.72 18.11
CA GLY A 234 13.39 3.73 16.90
C GLY A 234 12.67 2.42 16.63
N HIS A 235 12.06 2.37 15.45
CA HIS A 235 11.31 1.24 14.94
C HIS A 235 12.17 0.41 13.99
N PHE A 236 12.14 -0.91 14.15
CA PHE A 236 12.96 -1.87 13.40
C PHE A 236 12.11 -3.05 12.91
N HIS A 237 12.55 -3.66 11.81
CA HIS A 237 11.99 -4.90 11.29
C HIS A 237 13.02 -6.01 11.45
N ASP A 238 12.68 -7.02 12.22
CA ASP A 238 13.53 -8.18 12.44
C ASP A 238 13.34 -9.20 11.30
N THR A 239 14.30 -9.27 10.42
CA THR A 239 14.38 -10.24 9.34
C THR A 239 15.27 -11.43 9.66
N SER A 240 15.83 -11.49 10.87
CA SER A 240 16.83 -12.50 11.27
C SER A 240 16.26 -13.92 11.40
N THR A 241 14.94 -14.06 11.49
CA THR A 241 14.26 -15.37 11.44
C THR A 241 14.41 -16.04 10.08
N PHE A 242 14.75 -15.26 9.03
CA PHE A 242 14.96 -15.74 7.68
C PHE A 242 16.44 -16.04 7.46
N ASP A 243 16.75 -17.00 6.58
CA ASP A 243 18.14 -17.26 6.22
C ASP A 243 18.77 -16.01 5.63
N TYR A 244 20.03 -15.71 6.04
CA TYR A 244 20.79 -14.55 5.58
C TYR A 244 20.91 -14.46 4.04
N ASP A 245 20.74 -15.58 3.33
CA ASP A 245 20.77 -15.65 1.88
C ASP A 245 19.38 -15.44 1.22
N GLN A 246 18.33 -15.18 2.01
CA GLN A 246 17.00 -14.96 1.47
C GLN A 246 16.83 -13.50 1.05
N GLU A 247 16.93 -13.28 -0.22
CA GLU A 247 16.63 -12.00 -0.84
C GLU A 247 15.11 -11.84 -0.96
N PHE A 248 14.60 -10.70 -0.51
CA PHE A 248 13.19 -10.36 -0.60
C PHE A 248 12.89 -9.68 -1.93
N ASP A 249 11.90 -10.18 -2.63
CA ASP A 249 11.36 -9.53 -3.82
C ASP A 249 10.12 -8.72 -3.43
N LEU A 250 10.28 -7.41 -3.37
CA LEU A 250 9.23 -6.46 -3.02
C LEU A 250 8.44 -5.97 -4.25
N SER A 251 8.48 -6.71 -5.35
CA SER A 251 7.56 -6.48 -6.47
C SER A 251 6.11 -6.50 -5.98
N HIS A 252 5.33 -5.51 -6.36
CA HIS A 252 3.97 -5.38 -5.87
C HIS A 252 3.01 -4.78 -6.90
N GLU A 253 1.73 -5.03 -6.68
CA GLU A 253 0.62 -4.44 -7.40
C GLU A 253 -0.33 -3.79 -6.40
N ILE A 254 -0.50 -2.48 -6.52
CA ILE A 254 -1.43 -1.69 -5.72
C ILE A 254 -2.77 -1.69 -6.46
N HIS A 255 -3.75 -2.44 -5.97
CA HIS A 255 -5.08 -2.45 -6.57
C HIS A 255 -5.87 -1.22 -6.16
N SER A 256 -5.76 -0.82 -4.90
CA SER A 256 -6.32 0.42 -4.37
C SER A 256 -5.54 0.87 -3.14
N LEU A 257 -5.37 2.17 -3.01
CA LEU A 257 -4.80 2.82 -1.83
C LEU A 257 -5.43 4.20 -1.69
N SER A 258 -6.21 4.39 -0.63
CA SER A 258 -6.88 5.66 -0.35
C SER A 258 -6.65 6.13 1.08
N PHE A 259 -6.62 7.43 1.26
CA PHE A 259 -6.41 8.12 2.53
C PHE A 259 -7.62 9.01 2.83
N GLY A 260 -8.23 8.81 3.99
CA GLY A 260 -9.39 9.57 4.41
C GLY A 260 -10.69 9.16 3.75
N ASP A 261 -11.62 10.10 3.63
CA ASP A 261 -12.95 9.84 3.10
C ASP A 261 -13.01 10.02 1.58
N ASP A 262 -13.46 9.00 0.85
CA ASP A 262 -13.65 9.00 -0.61
C ASP A 262 -14.92 9.75 -1.04
N SER A 263 -15.62 10.43 -0.14
CA SER A 263 -16.91 11.08 -0.42
C SER A 263 -16.81 12.29 -1.36
N TYR A 264 -15.63 12.80 -1.63
CA TYR A 264 -15.43 13.92 -2.54
C TYR A 264 -15.41 13.46 -3.99
N LEU A 265 -16.41 13.91 -4.76
CA LEU A 265 -16.47 13.73 -6.21
C LEU A 265 -15.19 14.27 -6.88
N GLY A 266 -14.41 13.39 -7.48
CA GLY A 266 -13.16 13.76 -8.17
C GLY A 266 -11.89 13.38 -7.43
N HIS A 267 -11.96 12.73 -6.28
CA HIS A 267 -10.78 12.18 -5.61
C HIS A 267 -10.14 11.10 -6.48
N THR A 268 -8.92 11.32 -6.90
CA THR A 268 -8.15 10.34 -7.66
C THR A 268 -7.05 9.79 -6.77
N ASN A 269 -7.00 8.47 -6.63
CA ASN A 269 -5.92 7.80 -5.94
C ASN A 269 -4.80 7.50 -6.94
N PRO A 270 -3.71 8.26 -6.95
CA PRO A 270 -2.70 8.21 -8.02
C PRO A 270 -1.95 6.88 -8.10
N LEU A 271 -2.00 6.08 -7.04
CA LEU A 271 -1.32 4.79 -6.98
C LEU A 271 -2.21 3.60 -7.36
N ASP A 272 -3.50 3.81 -7.58
CA ASP A 272 -4.42 2.74 -7.96
C ASP A 272 -4.04 2.11 -9.30
N GLY A 273 -3.99 0.78 -9.33
CA GLY A 273 -3.59 0.00 -10.51
C GLY A 273 -2.09 -0.01 -10.80
N MET A 274 -1.26 0.60 -9.95
CA MET A 274 0.18 0.64 -10.15
C MET A 274 0.80 -0.75 -9.93
N LYS A 275 1.66 -1.15 -10.89
CA LYS A 275 2.49 -2.36 -10.78
C LYS A 275 3.96 -1.98 -10.79
N ARG A 276 4.69 -2.53 -9.84
CA ARG A 276 6.14 -2.40 -9.75
C ARG A 276 6.78 -3.78 -9.70
N ASN A 277 7.60 -4.05 -10.70
CA ASN A 277 8.49 -5.21 -10.72
C ASN A 277 9.89 -4.71 -10.40
N THR A 278 10.56 -5.36 -9.48
CA THR A 278 11.95 -5.06 -9.17
C THR A 278 12.85 -6.14 -9.76
N ASP A 279 13.86 -5.71 -10.51
CA ASP A 279 14.94 -6.59 -10.96
C ASP A 279 16.04 -6.68 -9.90
N ALA A 280 16.05 -5.76 -8.93
CA ALA A 280 16.99 -5.73 -7.84
C ALA A 280 16.32 -6.24 -6.56
N LYS A 281 16.89 -7.30 -6.02
CA LYS A 281 16.49 -7.88 -4.74
C LYS A 281 16.78 -6.90 -3.61
N ASN A 282 15.97 -6.91 -2.56
CA ASN A 282 16.06 -5.99 -1.41
C ASN A 282 15.91 -4.49 -1.75
N SER A 283 15.16 -4.16 -2.81
CA SER A 283 14.86 -2.77 -3.14
C SER A 283 13.76 -2.21 -2.24
N LEU A 284 13.97 -0.99 -1.72
CA LEU A 284 12.94 -0.23 -1.01
C LEU A 284 12.16 0.64 -2.02
N TYR A 285 10.84 0.61 -1.93
CA TYR A 285 9.97 1.55 -2.63
C TYR A 285 9.37 2.52 -1.63
N GLN A 286 9.47 3.80 -1.95
CA GLN A 286 8.89 4.87 -1.14
C GLN A 286 8.00 5.73 -2.03
N TYR A 287 6.77 5.94 -1.58
CA TYR A 287 5.79 6.81 -2.22
C TYR A 287 5.54 8.01 -1.30
N PHE A 288 5.52 9.19 -1.88
CA PHE A 288 5.16 10.43 -1.19
C PHE A 288 3.77 10.82 -1.68
N ILE A 289 2.83 10.95 -0.77
CA ILE A 289 1.42 11.23 -1.03
C ILE A 289 0.99 12.44 -0.22
#